data_11f52e27d2207f634842bc4db3bd4a26
#
_entry.id   11f52e27d2207f634842bc4db3bd4a26
#
_cell.length_a   1.000
_cell.length_b   1.000
_cell.length_c   1.000
_cell.angle_alpha   90.00
_cell.angle_beta   90.00
_cell.angle_gamma   90.00
#
_symmetry.space_group_name_H-M   'P 1'
#
loop_
_entity.id
_entity.type
_entity.pdbx_description
1 polymer ?
#
loop_
_entity_poly.entity_id
_entity_poly.type
_entity_poly.pdbx_seq_one_letter_code
_entity_poly.pdbx_strand_id
1 'polypeptide(L)'
;MCGQISRGTGHNCPASLIQLAVAECLDETSDLGVYETNMELIYAELKKLGFTVVKPSGTFYIFPKALEEDANAFCKKAMKYDLALVPGDSFGCPGYFRMAYCIETEKVRRSFAALEKFVAEEYGVTKH
;
A
#
# COMPACT_ATOMS: atom_id res chain seq x y z
N MET A 1 -24.43 20.74 -0.91
CA MET A 1 -24.37 19.81 0.22
C MET A 1 -23.02 19.83 0.93
N CYS A 2 -21.89 19.57 0.28
CA CYS A 2 -20.53 19.59 0.91
C CYS A 2 -20.22 20.92 1.63
N GLY A 3 -20.51 22.08 1.04
CA GLY A 3 -20.24 23.38 1.67
C GLY A 3 -21.07 23.66 2.93
N GLN A 4 -22.25 23.07 3.06
CA GLN A 4 -23.07 23.19 4.28
C GLN A 4 -22.53 22.31 5.41
N ILE A 5 -22.07 21.11 5.08
CA ILE A 5 -21.44 20.18 6.04
C ILE A 5 -20.12 20.78 6.54
N SER A 6 -19.29 21.30 5.63
CA SER A 6 -18.04 21.97 5.98
C SER A 6 -18.25 23.13 6.96
N ARG A 7 -19.25 23.99 6.70
CA ARG A 7 -19.60 25.10 7.62
C ARG A 7 -20.13 24.61 8.96
N GLY A 8 -20.95 23.56 8.96
CA GLY A 8 -21.50 22.95 10.17
C GLY A 8 -20.44 22.33 11.08
N THR A 9 -19.30 21.90 10.52
CA THR A 9 -18.15 21.38 11.26
C THR A 9 -17.11 22.44 11.65
N GLY A 10 -17.41 23.72 11.39
CA GLY A 10 -16.52 24.84 11.74
C GLY A 10 -15.44 25.17 10.68
N HIS A 11 -15.43 24.45 9.56
CA HIS A 11 -14.48 24.69 8.45
C HIS A 11 -15.14 25.57 7.38
N ASN A 12 -15.09 26.89 7.58
CA ASN A 12 -15.73 27.82 6.64
C ASN A 12 -14.91 27.97 5.34
N CYS A 13 -13.61 28.08 5.45
CA CYS A 13 -12.66 28.17 4.31
C CYS A 13 -11.27 27.76 4.77
N PRO A 14 -10.37 27.37 3.83
CA PRO A 14 -8.95 27.18 4.14
C PRO A 14 -8.32 28.46 4.70
N ALA A 15 -7.28 28.33 5.52
CA ALA A 15 -6.51 29.47 6.03
C ALA A 15 -5.90 30.26 4.84
N SER A 16 -5.90 31.58 4.92
CA SER A 16 -5.40 32.44 3.83
C SER A 16 -3.96 32.13 3.43
N LEU A 17 -3.09 31.82 4.41
CA LEU A 17 -1.71 31.40 4.15
C LEU A 17 -1.65 30.15 3.24
N ILE A 18 -2.50 29.16 3.51
CA ILE A 18 -2.56 27.94 2.69
C ILE A 18 -3.08 28.24 1.29
N GLN A 19 -4.07 29.13 1.16
CA GLN A 19 -4.58 29.53 -0.16
C GLN A 19 -3.48 30.22 -1.00
N LEU A 20 -2.68 31.10 -0.40
CA LEU A 20 -1.57 31.75 -1.06
C LEU A 20 -0.49 30.73 -1.47
N ALA A 21 -0.11 29.83 -0.59
CA ALA A 21 0.87 28.79 -0.90
C ALA A 21 0.41 27.88 -2.03
N VAL A 22 -0.86 27.43 -2.01
CA VAL A 22 -1.43 26.57 -3.07
C VAL A 22 -1.46 27.27 -4.41
N ALA A 23 -1.71 28.58 -4.45
CA ALA A 23 -1.72 29.35 -5.70
C ALA A 23 -0.37 29.31 -6.43
N GLU A 24 0.75 29.20 -5.69
CA GLU A 24 2.10 29.10 -6.24
C GLU A 24 2.50 27.66 -6.60
N CYS A 25 1.71 26.65 -6.21
CA CYS A 25 2.03 25.24 -6.33
C CYS A 25 0.96 24.44 -7.12
N LEU A 26 0.17 25.11 -7.97
CA LEU A 26 -0.95 24.47 -8.69
C LEU A 26 -0.50 23.36 -9.65
N ASP A 27 0.69 23.50 -10.22
CA ASP A 27 1.26 22.56 -11.18
C ASP A 27 2.21 21.53 -10.52
N GLU A 28 2.41 21.64 -9.19
CA GLU A 28 3.27 20.72 -8.46
C GLU A 28 2.55 19.40 -8.17
N THR A 29 3.29 18.30 -8.23
CA THR A 29 2.80 16.96 -7.91
C THR A 29 3.84 16.19 -7.09
N SER A 30 3.44 15.06 -6.52
CA SER A 30 4.37 14.16 -5.86
C SER A 30 5.34 13.53 -6.86
N ASP A 31 6.53 13.11 -6.38
CA ASP A 31 7.49 12.39 -7.20
C ASP A 31 6.95 11.00 -7.57
N LEU A 32 6.33 10.91 -8.75
CA LEU A 32 5.76 9.68 -9.27
C LEU A 32 6.81 8.63 -9.60
N GLY A 33 8.06 9.04 -9.87
CA GLY A 33 9.18 8.12 -10.13
C GLY A 33 9.52 7.24 -8.93
N VAL A 34 9.41 7.77 -7.72
CA VAL A 34 9.58 6.98 -6.48
C VAL A 34 8.47 5.92 -6.37
N TYR A 35 7.22 6.27 -6.65
CA TYR A 35 6.11 5.32 -6.61
C TYR A 35 6.23 4.24 -7.66
N GLU A 36 6.62 4.58 -8.87
CA GLU A 36 6.86 3.62 -9.95
C GLU A 36 7.97 2.64 -9.58
N THR A 37 9.10 3.14 -9.09
CA THR A 37 10.22 2.33 -8.62
C THR A 37 9.79 1.37 -7.52
N ASN A 38 9.08 1.84 -6.51
CA ASN A 38 8.60 1.02 -5.40
C ASN A 38 7.60 -0.04 -5.87
N MET A 39 6.69 0.32 -6.77
CA MET A 39 5.71 -0.60 -7.35
C MET A 39 6.42 -1.74 -8.10
N GLU A 40 7.38 -1.41 -8.96
CA GLU A 40 8.13 -2.43 -9.73
C GLU A 40 8.90 -3.37 -8.80
N LEU A 41 9.56 -2.85 -7.77
CA LEU A 41 10.29 -3.66 -6.79
C LEU A 41 9.36 -4.63 -6.05
N ILE A 42 8.25 -4.14 -5.53
CA ILE A 42 7.28 -4.97 -4.80
C ILE A 42 6.62 -5.98 -5.73
N TYR A 43 6.23 -5.57 -6.93
CA TYR A 43 5.62 -6.47 -7.91
C TYR A 43 6.57 -7.61 -8.29
N ALA A 44 7.84 -7.30 -8.58
CA ALA A 44 8.85 -8.30 -8.91
C ALA A 44 9.08 -9.28 -7.75
N GLU A 45 9.18 -8.80 -6.52
CA GLU A 45 9.40 -9.65 -5.34
C GLU A 45 8.18 -10.55 -5.06
N LEU A 46 6.96 -10.03 -5.16
CA LEU A 46 5.74 -10.82 -5.01
C LEU A 46 5.64 -11.93 -6.06
N LYS A 47 5.98 -11.63 -7.32
CA LYS A 47 6.00 -12.63 -8.40
C LYS A 47 7.04 -13.72 -8.15
N LYS A 48 8.22 -13.35 -7.70
CA LYS A 48 9.31 -14.27 -7.33
C LYS A 48 8.90 -15.20 -6.17
N LEU A 49 8.15 -14.70 -5.21
CA LEU A 49 7.60 -15.49 -4.09
C LEU A 49 6.33 -16.28 -4.45
N GLY A 50 5.90 -16.27 -5.71
CA GLY A 50 4.77 -17.07 -6.20
C GLY A 50 3.39 -16.46 -5.94
N PHE A 51 3.30 -15.22 -5.51
CA PHE A 51 2.01 -14.57 -5.34
C PHE A 51 1.29 -14.31 -6.66
N THR A 52 -0.02 -14.55 -6.67
CA THR A 52 -0.90 -14.09 -7.74
C THR A 52 -1.21 -12.60 -7.51
N VAL A 53 -0.76 -11.75 -8.42
CA VAL A 53 -0.92 -10.30 -8.31
C VAL A 53 -1.04 -9.67 -9.69
N VAL A 54 -1.92 -8.68 -9.80
CA VAL A 54 -2.05 -7.82 -10.99
C VAL A 54 -1.15 -6.60 -10.80
N LYS A 55 -0.38 -6.25 -11.83
CA LYS A 55 0.45 -5.05 -11.81
C LYS A 55 -0.45 -3.81 -11.81
N PRO A 56 -0.34 -2.93 -10.81
CA PRO A 56 -1.11 -1.70 -10.78
C PRO A 56 -0.76 -0.78 -11.95
N SER A 57 -1.75 -0.13 -12.55
CA SER A 57 -1.59 0.90 -13.57
C SER A 57 -1.70 2.33 -13.02
N GLY A 58 -1.88 2.47 -11.71
CA GLY A 58 -2.03 3.73 -11.00
C GLY A 58 -2.21 3.51 -9.51
N THR A 59 -2.53 4.56 -8.76
CA THR A 59 -2.63 4.52 -7.30
C THR A 59 -1.29 4.27 -6.60
N PHE A 60 -1.30 3.99 -5.32
CA PHE A 60 -0.13 3.64 -4.49
C PHE A 60 -0.38 2.38 -3.66
N TYR A 61 -1.32 1.55 -4.10
CA TYR A 61 -1.66 0.26 -3.51
C TYR A 61 -1.50 -0.88 -4.50
N ILE A 62 -1.11 -2.06 -3.99
CA ILE A 62 -1.10 -3.32 -4.71
C ILE A 62 -1.89 -4.36 -3.92
N PHE A 63 -2.63 -5.24 -4.61
CA PHE A 63 -3.52 -6.24 -4.03
C PHE A 63 -3.11 -7.66 -4.46
N PRO A 64 -2.14 -8.29 -3.79
CA PRO A 64 -1.83 -9.69 -4.01
C PRO A 64 -2.89 -10.60 -3.38
N LYS A 65 -3.09 -11.77 -3.99
CA LYS A 65 -3.86 -12.85 -3.37
C LYS A 65 -3.07 -13.44 -2.21
N ALA A 66 -3.70 -13.62 -1.05
CA ALA A 66 -3.09 -14.29 0.09
C ALA A 66 -2.76 -15.76 -0.25
N LEU A 67 -1.77 -16.34 0.43
CA LEU A 67 -1.38 -17.75 0.26
C LEU A 67 -2.31 -18.72 1.00
N GLU A 68 -3.28 -18.19 1.72
CA GLU A 68 -4.38 -18.94 2.34
C GLU A 68 -5.72 -18.24 2.07
N GLU A 69 -6.84 -18.94 2.26
CA GLU A 69 -8.17 -18.41 1.94
C GLU A 69 -8.58 -17.24 2.84
N ASP A 70 -8.19 -17.30 4.13
CA ASP A 70 -8.49 -16.23 5.09
C ASP A 70 -7.39 -15.16 5.09
N ALA A 71 -7.62 -14.09 4.37
CA ALA A 71 -6.70 -12.95 4.33
C ALA A 71 -6.50 -12.28 5.71
N ASN A 72 -7.47 -12.37 6.63
CA ASN A 72 -7.33 -11.84 7.99
C ASN A 72 -6.33 -12.68 8.80
N ALA A 73 -6.41 -14.01 8.70
CA ALA A 73 -5.46 -14.92 9.33
C ALA A 73 -4.05 -14.72 8.75
N PHE A 74 -3.94 -14.60 7.41
CA PHE A 74 -2.69 -14.27 6.71
C PHE A 74 -2.05 -12.99 7.25
N CYS A 75 -2.80 -11.89 7.31
CA CYS A 75 -2.30 -10.61 7.79
C CYS A 75 -1.89 -10.66 9.28
N LYS A 76 -2.63 -11.40 10.13
CA LYS A 76 -2.25 -11.60 11.54
C LYS A 76 -0.94 -12.37 11.70
N LYS A 77 -0.68 -13.37 10.87
CA LYS A 77 0.60 -14.09 10.85
C LYS A 77 1.73 -13.16 10.40
N ALA A 78 1.52 -12.39 9.35
CA ALA A 78 2.48 -11.43 8.82
C ALA A 78 2.94 -10.39 9.87
N MET A 79 2.05 -9.98 10.77
CA MET A 79 2.40 -9.06 11.88
C MET A 79 3.51 -9.60 12.81
N LYS A 80 3.66 -10.93 12.94
CA LYS A 80 4.76 -11.52 13.73
C LYS A 80 6.14 -11.29 13.10
N TYR A 81 6.15 -10.93 11.84
CA TYR A 81 7.35 -10.64 11.04
C TYR A 81 7.51 -9.15 10.75
N ASP A 82 6.85 -8.28 11.54
CA ASP A 82 6.85 -6.82 11.39
C ASP A 82 6.27 -6.34 10.03
N LEU A 83 5.40 -7.14 9.42
CA LEU A 83 4.71 -6.79 8.18
C LEU A 83 3.27 -6.35 8.46
N ALA A 84 3.01 -5.04 8.34
CA ALA A 84 1.68 -4.46 8.49
C ALA A 84 0.92 -4.53 7.15
N LEU A 85 0.20 -5.62 6.94
CA LEU A 85 -0.64 -5.86 5.77
C LEU A 85 -2.11 -5.62 6.13
N VAL A 86 -2.93 -5.23 5.15
CA VAL A 86 -4.35 -4.93 5.38
C VAL A 86 -5.21 -5.95 4.61
N PRO A 87 -6.10 -6.70 5.27
CA PRO A 87 -7.00 -7.62 4.59
C PRO A 87 -7.88 -6.91 3.56
N GLY A 88 -8.13 -7.57 2.42
CA GLY A 88 -8.89 -7.01 1.30
C GLY A 88 -10.41 -6.99 1.50
N ASP A 89 -10.92 -7.64 2.55
CA ASP A 89 -12.36 -7.80 2.79
C ASP A 89 -13.11 -6.48 2.82
N SER A 90 -12.58 -5.47 3.53
CA SER A 90 -13.19 -4.14 3.61
C SER A 90 -13.14 -3.35 2.29
N PHE A 91 -12.40 -3.85 1.30
CA PHE A 91 -12.28 -3.29 -0.05
C PHE A 91 -13.01 -4.14 -1.12
N GLY A 92 -13.84 -5.09 -0.69
CA GLY A 92 -14.57 -5.99 -1.60
C GLY A 92 -13.71 -7.05 -2.28
N CYS A 93 -12.51 -7.32 -1.76
CA CYS A 93 -11.56 -8.30 -2.30
C CYS A 93 -11.22 -9.38 -1.26
N PRO A 94 -12.16 -10.25 -0.86
CA PRO A 94 -11.88 -11.32 0.10
C PRO A 94 -10.80 -12.27 -0.46
N GLY A 95 -9.93 -12.78 0.43
CA GLY A 95 -8.80 -13.63 0.06
C GLY A 95 -7.60 -12.89 -0.54
N TYR A 96 -7.65 -11.56 -0.59
CA TYR A 96 -6.55 -10.69 -1.00
C TYR A 96 -6.10 -9.81 0.17
N PHE A 97 -4.89 -9.25 0.07
CA PHE A 97 -4.41 -8.26 1.03
C PHE A 97 -3.86 -7.04 0.30
N ARG A 98 -3.92 -5.91 0.97
CA ARG A 98 -3.44 -4.63 0.45
C ARG A 98 -2.08 -4.29 1.02
N MET A 99 -1.16 -3.89 0.16
CA MET A 99 0.12 -3.26 0.50
C MET A 99 0.17 -1.85 -0.07
N ALA A 100 0.74 -0.91 0.68
CA ALA A 100 1.02 0.45 0.20
C ALA A 100 2.49 0.54 -0.22
N TYR A 101 2.77 1.25 -1.30
CA TYR A 101 4.14 1.52 -1.77
C TYR A 101 4.52 3.01 -1.78
N CYS A 102 3.71 3.85 -1.11
CA CYS A 102 3.98 5.27 -0.91
C CYS A 102 4.91 5.52 0.30
N ILE A 103 6.00 4.78 0.37
CA ILE A 103 7.01 4.86 1.44
C ILE A 103 8.40 4.99 0.82
N GLU A 104 9.40 5.28 1.64
CA GLU A 104 10.79 5.34 1.20
C GLU A 104 11.25 4.02 0.57
N THR A 105 11.91 4.09 -0.57
CA THR A 105 12.38 2.91 -1.32
C THR A 105 13.26 1.99 -0.47
N GLU A 106 14.06 2.55 0.41
CA GLU A 106 14.92 1.75 1.31
C GLU A 106 14.09 0.91 2.29
N LYS A 107 12.97 1.44 2.79
CA LYS A 107 12.04 0.69 3.64
C LYS A 107 11.38 -0.45 2.86
N VAL A 108 11.04 -0.22 1.59
CA VAL A 108 10.53 -1.27 0.70
C VAL A 108 11.56 -2.40 0.57
N ARG A 109 12.82 -2.08 0.27
CA ARG A 109 13.89 -3.09 0.14
C ARG A 109 14.11 -3.89 1.43
N ARG A 110 14.10 -3.22 2.57
CA ARG A 110 14.25 -3.88 3.88
C ARG A 110 13.10 -4.83 4.21
N SER A 111 11.87 -4.52 3.77
CA SER A 111 10.71 -5.37 4.02
C SER A 111 10.76 -6.70 3.28
N PHE A 112 11.55 -6.84 2.21
CA PHE A 112 11.65 -8.08 1.45
C PHE A 112 12.22 -9.24 2.27
N ALA A 113 13.23 -8.98 3.10
CA ALA A 113 13.79 -10.02 3.98
C ALA A 113 12.75 -10.56 4.98
N ALA A 114 11.90 -9.68 5.52
CA ALA A 114 10.79 -10.05 6.38
C ALA A 114 9.71 -10.84 5.62
N LEU A 115 9.38 -10.40 4.41
CA LEU A 115 8.38 -11.06 3.56
C LEU A 115 8.86 -12.46 3.12
N GLU A 116 10.12 -12.59 2.69
CA GLU A 116 10.73 -13.87 2.35
C GLU A 116 10.70 -14.85 3.54
N LYS A 117 11.12 -14.36 4.72
CA LYS A 117 11.11 -15.16 5.94
C LYS A 117 9.70 -15.62 6.31
N PHE A 118 8.72 -14.71 6.30
CA PHE A 118 7.32 -15.00 6.56
C PHE A 118 6.78 -16.10 5.64
N VAL A 119 7.00 -15.96 4.33
CA VAL A 119 6.51 -16.91 3.33
C VAL A 119 7.20 -18.26 3.44
N ALA A 120 8.50 -18.30 3.73
CA ALA A 120 9.25 -19.53 3.91
C ALA A 120 8.83 -20.30 5.17
N GLU A 121 8.69 -19.62 6.31
CA GLU A 121 8.39 -20.26 7.59
C GLU A 121 6.91 -20.69 7.72
N GLU A 122 5.97 -19.86 7.21
CA GLU A 122 4.53 -20.16 7.38
C GLU A 122 3.94 -20.97 6.21
N TYR A 123 4.53 -20.92 5.01
CA TYR A 123 3.98 -21.54 3.80
C TYR A 123 4.95 -22.46 3.06
N GLY A 124 6.20 -22.58 3.52
CA GLY A 124 7.19 -23.46 2.92
C GLY A 124 7.63 -23.06 1.50
N VAL A 125 7.36 -21.84 1.07
CA VAL A 125 7.73 -21.34 -0.25
C VAL A 125 9.17 -20.83 -0.18
N THR A 126 10.08 -21.56 -0.81
CA THR A 126 11.48 -21.16 -0.99
C THR A 126 11.70 -20.54 -2.37
N LYS A 127 12.66 -19.63 -2.47
CA LYS A 127 13.04 -18.98 -3.74
C LYS A 127 13.30 -20.01 -4.85
N HIS A 128 12.68 -19.82 -5.98
CA HIS A 128 13.05 -20.44 -7.23
C HIS A 128 13.81 -19.43 -8.12
#